data_19117d55ba2df619e1825fac705ba7bb
#
_entry.id   19117d55ba2df619e1825fac705ba7bb
#
_cell.length_a   1.000
_cell.length_b   1.000
_cell.length_c   1.000
_cell.angle_alpha   90.00
_cell.angle_beta   90.00
_cell.angle_gamma   90.00
#
_symmetry.space_group_name_H-M   'P 1'
#
loop_
_entity.id
_entity.type
_entity.pdbx_description
1 polymer ?
#
loop_
_entity_poly.entity_id
_entity_poly.type
_entity_poly.pdbx_seq_one_letter_code
_entity_poly.pdbx_strand_id
1 'polypeptide(L)'
;KEAGVPLPAIHVGGDEVPGGAWVDSPACQKVMKERGWDNIELLKSYYVENVLDIAEARGVKISGWQELVMDLEDHVYQRMKTNLYSINFWHTGEGQEEFPYKYANDGVPAVLSNMTNTYVDFAYTPDKLERGLSWGGFVDERRSFSLLPYDIYRSVRWDDRGRMRDISALPEGKVELKAKENIVGVQAQLWTETVRSFDHVTYYVFPKVCGVFERAWNASPVWEGTVKADDPAFMSALDTYYSTVVSHEMPYYESMQINYRSRK
;
A
#
# COMPACT_ATOMS: atom_id res chain seq x y z
N LYS A 1 -27.84 -5.30 0.69
CA LYS A 1 -29.15 -5.33 -0.05
C LYS A 1 -30.18 -4.43 0.63
N GLU A 2 -30.24 -4.43 1.97
CA GLU A 2 -31.21 -3.58 2.72
C GLU A 2 -30.99 -2.07 2.50
N ALA A 3 -29.73 -1.65 2.38
CA ALA A 3 -29.38 -0.25 2.14
C ALA A 3 -29.59 0.22 0.68
N GLY A 4 -29.92 -0.68 -0.24
CA GLY A 4 -30.06 -0.35 -1.66
C GLY A 4 -28.77 0.07 -2.37
N VAL A 5 -27.62 -0.06 -1.70
CA VAL A 5 -26.31 0.32 -2.24
C VAL A 5 -25.63 -0.92 -2.83
N PRO A 6 -25.06 -0.84 -4.05
CA PRO A 6 -24.30 -1.96 -4.61
C PRO A 6 -23.04 -2.23 -3.81
N LEU A 7 -22.71 -3.50 -3.62
CA LEU A 7 -21.45 -3.98 -3.06
C LEU A 7 -20.62 -4.57 -4.19
N PRO A 8 -19.70 -3.80 -4.80
CA PRO A 8 -18.94 -4.27 -5.96
C PRO A 8 -17.86 -5.29 -5.59
N ALA A 9 -17.28 -5.15 -4.39
CA ALA A 9 -16.19 -5.98 -3.93
C ALA A 9 -16.13 -6.10 -2.40
N ILE A 10 -15.40 -7.10 -1.93
CA ILE A 10 -15.02 -7.29 -0.53
C ILE A 10 -13.50 -7.46 -0.44
N HIS A 11 -12.88 -6.90 0.59
CA HIS A 11 -11.48 -7.12 0.89
C HIS A 11 -11.35 -8.32 1.83
N VAL A 12 -10.57 -9.32 1.41
CA VAL A 12 -10.46 -10.62 2.13
C VAL A 12 -9.14 -10.79 2.88
N GLY A 13 -8.35 -9.73 3.02
CA GLY A 13 -7.06 -9.79 3.71
C GLY A 13 -6.00 -10.53 2.89
N GLY A 14 -5.41 -11.54 3.49
CA GLY A 14 -4.44 -12.44 2.84
C GLY A 14 -2.97 -12.14 3.18
N ASP A 15 -2.73 -11.10 3.97
CA ASP A 15 -1.42 -10.63 4.41
C ASP A 15 -0.86 -11.44 5.59
N GLU A 16 0.46 -11.47 5.67
CA GLU A 16 1.25 -11.87 6.83
C GLU A 16 0.84 -13.17 7.52
N VAL A 17 0.46 -14.19 6.76
CA VAL A 17 0.23 -15.53 7.34
C VAL A 17 1.55 -16.05 7.90
N PRO A 18 1.68 -16.22 9.24
CA PRO A 18 2.95 -16.61 9.82
C PRO A 18 3.36 -18.01 9.38
N GLY A 19 4.66 -18.20 9.16
CA GLY A 19 5.22 -19.52 8.87
C GLY A 19 4.79 -20.54 9.94
N GLY A 20 4.28 -21.68 9.50
CA GLY A 20 3.80 -22.73 10.40
C GLY A 20 2.38 -22.55 10.93
N ALA A 21 1.67 -21.48 10.58
CA ALA A 21 0.31 -21.22 11.07
C ALA A 21 -0.68 -22.40 10.88
N TRP A 22 -0.48 -23.19 9.85
CA TRP A 22 -1.38 -24.31 9.50
C TRP A 22 -0.84 -25.68 9.89
N VAL A 23 0.44 -25.78 10.30
CA VAL A 23 1.15 -27.06 10.51
C VAL A 23 0.44 -27.94 11.56
N ASP A 24 0.10 -27.35 12.71
CA ASP A 24 -0.53 -28.08 13.83
C ASP A 24 -2.06 -27.94 13.88
N SER A 25 -2.66 -27.35 12.84
CA SER A 25 -4.11 -27.20 12.77
C SER A 25 -4.78 -28.53 12.39
N PRO A 26 -5.64 -29.13 13.28
CA PRO A 26 -6.36 -30.36 12.94
C PRO A 26 -7.26 -30.23 11.71
N ALA A 27 -7.83 -29.06 11.48
CA ALA A 27 -8.65 -28.77 10.30
C ALA A 27 -7.81 -28.80 9.02
N CYS A 28 -6.64 -28.16 9.03
CA CYS A 28 -5.72 -28.17 7.90
C CYS A 28 -5.19 -29.58 7.61
N GLN A 29 -4.78 -30.32 8.65
CA GLN A 29 -4.32 -31.70 8.51
C GLN A 29 -5.41 -32.62 7.93
N LYS A 30 -6.68 -32.40 8.34
CA LYS A 30 -7.82 -33.13 7.78
C LYS A 30 -7.97 -32.88 6.28
N VAL A 31 -7.97 -31.60 5.86
CA VAL A 31 -8.06 -31.23 4.43
C VAL A 31 -6.92 -31.82 3.63
N MET A 32 -5.67 -31.70 4.10
CA MET A 32 -4.50 -32.26 3.45
C MET A 32 -4.64 -33.77 3.25
N LYS A 33 -5.05 -34.48 4.30
CA LYS A 33 -5.27 -35.93 4.25
C LYS A 33 -6.37 -36.33 3.26
N GLU A 34 -7.50 -35.63 3.29
CA GLU A 34 -8.64 -35.90 2.40
C GLU A 34 -8.29 -35.63 0.92
N ARG A 35 -7.38 -34.70 0.66
CA ARG A 35 -6.91 -34.31 -0.67
C ARG A 35 -5.65 -35.06 -1.09
N GLY A 36 -5.02 -35.83 -0.21
CA GLY A 36 -3.76 -36.54 -0.50
C GLY A 36 -2.58 -35.58 -0.68
N TRP A 37 -2.59 -34.43 -0.02
CA TRP A 37 -1.55 -33.42 -0.10
C TRP A 37 -0.46 -33.63 0.95
N ASP A 38 0.78 -33.50 0.54
CA ASP A 38 1.98 -33.52 1.38
C ASP A 38 2.64 -32.13 1.50
N ASN A 39 2.24 -31.19 0.64
CA ASN A 39 2.70 -29.81 0.67
C ASN A 39 1.65 -28.88 1.30
N ILE A 40 2.00 -28.27 2.44
CA ILE A 40 1.13 -27.38 3.20
C ILE A 40 0.80 -26.06 2.46
N GLU A 41 1.66 -25.63 1.53
CA GLU A 41 1.47 -24.42 0.74
C GLU A 41 0.23 -24.49 -0.17
N LEU A 42 -0.21 -25.70 -0.51
CA LEU A 42 -1.45 -25.92 -1.27
C LEU A 42 -2.70 -25.44 -0.54
N LEU A 43 -2.63 -25.33 0.78
CA LEU A 43 -3.75 -24.79 1.58
C LEU A 43 -4.06 -23.34 1.25
N LYS A 44 -3.10 -22.55 0.83
CA LYS A 44 -3.32 -21.17 0.39
C LYS A 44 -4.19 -21.13 -0.87
N SER A 45 -3.83 -21.89 -1.89
CA SER A 45 -4.66 -22.02 -3.10
C SER A 45 -6.06 -22.53 -2.78
N TYR A 46 -6.17 -23.53 -1.92
CA TYR A 46 -7.46 -24.04 -1.45
C TYR A 46 -8.31 -22.97 -0.73
N TYR A 47 -7.70 -22.17 0.13
CA TYR A 47 -8.38 -21.03 0.76
C TYR A 47 -8.92 -20.05 -0.28
N VAL A 48 -8.06 -19.65 -1.23
CA VAL A 48 -8.44 -18.70 -2.29
C VAL A 48 -9.56 -19.26 -3.17
N GLU A 49 -9.53 -20.54 -3.55
CA GLU A 49 -10.62 -21.18 -4.29
C GLU A 49 -11.96 -21.10 -3.56
N ASN A 50 -11.98 -21.40 -2.26
CA ASN A 50 -13.22 -21.31 -1.46
C ASN A 50 -13.72 -19.86 -1.36
N VAL A 51 -12.83 -18.90 -1.25
CA VAL A 51 -13.20 -17.47 -1.26
C VAL A 51 -13.79 -17.07 -2.60
N LEU A 52 -13.20 -17.52 -3.71
CA LEU A 52 -13.71 -17.28 -5.05
C LEU A 52 -15.10 -17.89 -5.25
N ASP A 53 -15.32 -19.14 -4.84
CA ASP A 53 -16.63 -19.81 -4.92
C ASP A 53 -17.71 -18.99 -4.20
N ILE A 54 -17.39 -18.46 -3.01
CA ILE A 54 -18.31 -17.65 -2.22
C ILE A 54 -18.58 -16.29 -2.89
N ALA A 55 -17.56 -15.64 -3.42
CA ALA A 55 -17.66 -14.33 -4.08
C ALA A 55 -18.47 -14.43 -5.38
N GLU A 56 -18.15 -15.40 -6.23
CA GLU A 56 -18.83 -15.66 -7.50
C GLU A 56 -20.32 -15.98 -7.29
N ALA A 57 -20.64 -16.84 -6.31
CA ALA A 57 -22.01 -17.17 -5.96
C ALA A 57 -22.83 -15.94 -5.51
N ARG A 58 -22.15 -14.86 -5.10
CA ARG A 58 -22.78 -13.60 -4.66
C ARG A 58 -22.70 -12.49 -5.68
N GLY A 59 -22.01 -12.70 -6.80
CA GLY A 59 -21.77 -11.69 -7.83
C GLY A 59 -20.92 -10.51 -7.33
N VAL A 60 -19.99 -10.73 -6.40
CA VAL A 60 -19.06 -9.72 -5.89
C VAL A 60 -17.64 -10.07 -6.30
N LYS A 61 -16.80 -9.07 -6.51
CA LYS A 61 -15.38 -9.25 -6.74
C LYS A 61 -14.61 -9.25 -5.42
N ILE A 62 -13.35 -9.67 -5.45
CA ILE A 62 -12.48 -9.68 -4.28
C ILE A 62 -11.34 -8.68 -4.42
N SER A 63 -10.93 -8.13 -3.31
CA SER A 63 -9.68 -7.40 -3.10
C SER A 63 -8.87 -8.05 -1.99
N GLY A 64 -7.59 -7.78 -1.91
CA GLY A 64 -6.74 -8.28 -0.84
C GLY A 64 -5.39 -7.59 -0.83
N TRP A 65 -4.55 -7.98 0.12
CA TRP A 65 -3.15 -7.58 0.16
C TRP A 65 -2.31 -8.37 -0.84
N GLN A 66 -1.12 -7.89 -1.16
CA GLN A 66 -0.25 -8.46 -2.21
C GLN A 66 -0.02 -9.97 -2.06
N GLU A 67 0.06 -10.47 -0.85
CA GLU A 67 0.30 -11.88 -0.58
C GLU A 67 -0.85 -12.77 -1.07
N LEU A 68 -2.05 -12.22 -1.21
CA LEU A 68 -3.21 -12.98 -1.71
C LEU A 68 -3.00 -13.52 -3.13
N VAL A 69 -2.23 -12.82 -3.97
CA VAL A 69 -1.94 -13.22 -5.36
C VAL A 69 -0.60 -13.95 -5.53
N MET A 70 0.22 -13.97 -4.47
CA MET A 70 1.55 -14.58 -4.52
C MET A 70 1.46 -16.09 -4.28
N ASP A 71 2.35 -16.86 -4.89
CA ASP A 71 2.58 -18.29 -4.63
C ASP A 71 1.30 -19.16 -4.71
N LEU A 72 0.38 -18.81 -5.61
CA LEU A 72 -0.80 -19.60 -5.91
C LEU A 72 -0.48 -20.64 -6.99
N GLU A 73 -1.22 -21.75 -6.98
CA GLU A 73 -1.26 -22.64 -8.13
C GLU A 73 -1.77 -21.88 -9.37
N ASP A 74 -1.20 -22.16 -10.54
CA ASP A 74 -1.46 -21.37 -11.75
C ASP A 74 -2.95 -21.28 -12.10
N HIS A 75 -3.69 -22.37 -12.01
CA HIS A 75 -5.12 -22.39 -12.32
C HIS A 75 -5.93 -21.51 -11.36
N VAL A 76 -5.55 -21.45 -10.08
CA VAL A 76 -6.19 -20.60 -9.06
C VAL A 76 -5.87 -19.13 -9.35
N TYR A 77 -4.62 -18.83 -9.65
CA TYR A 77 -4.19 -17.48 -10.01
C TYR A 77 -4.92 -16.96 -11.25
N GLN A 78 -5.02 -17.75 -12.32
CA GLN A 78 -5.73 -17.34 -13.53
C GLN A 78 -7.23 -17.11 -13.27
N ARG A 79 -7.89 -17.98 -12.50
CA ARG A 79 -9.28 -17.79 -12.09
C ARG A 79 -9.44 -16.53 -11.25
N MET A 80 -8.53 -16.31 -10.31
CA MET A 80 -8.55 -15.14 -9.44
C MET A 80 -8.47 -13.84 -10.24
N LYS A 81 -7.57 -13.73 -11.21
CA LYS A 81 -7.42 -12.53 -12.05
C LYS A 81 -8.74 -12.05 -12.66
N THR A 82 -9.63 -12.96 -13.06
CA THR A 82 -10.93 -12.59 -13.65
C THR A 82 -11.93 -12.08 -12.60
N ASN A 83 -11.70 -12.36 -11.33
CA ASN A 83 -12.59 -12.03 -10.22
C ASN A 83 -12.04 -10.93 -9.29
N LEU A 84 -10.87 -10.38 -9.60
CA LEU A 84 -10.29 -9.28 -8.83
C LEU A 84 -11.03 -7.97 -9.07
N TYR A 85 -11.19 -7.21 -7.99
CA TYR A 85 -11.45 -5.77 -8.00
C TYR A 85 -10.14 -4.99 -7.93
N SER A 86 -9.28 -5.34 -6.96
CA SER A 86 -7.93 -4.77 -6.83
C SER A 86 -7.07 -5.57 -5.86
N ILE A 87 -5.75 -5.41 -5.95
CA ILE A 87 -4.77 -5.87 -4.97
C ILE A 87 -3.98 -4.69 -4.42
N ASN A 88 -3.86 -4.62 -3.11
CA ASN A 88 -3.08 -3.61 -2.42
C ASN A 88 -1.63 -4.08 -2.27
N PHE A 89 -0.72 -3.40 -2.94
CA PHE A 89 0.73 -3.65 -2.84
C PHE A 89 1.34 -2.70 -1.83
N TRP A 90 1.85 -3.24 -0.73
CA TRP A 90 2.28 -2.45 0.42
C TRP A 90 3.79 -2.52 0.69
N HIS A 91 4.39 -3.68 0.48
CA HIS A 91 5.79 -3.91 0.83
C HIS A 91 6.72 -3.32 -0.23
N THR A 92 7.49 -2.30 0.14
CA THR A 92 8.39 -1.55 -0.75
C THR A 92 9.87 -1.75 -0.41
N GLY A 93 10.19 -2.78 0.36
CA GLY A 93 11.55 -3.14 0.75
C GLY A 93 11.98 -4.50 0.20
N GLU A 94 13.26 -4.84 0.41
CA GLU A 94 13.82 -6.18 0.18
C GLU A 94 13.60 -6.77 -1.22
N GLY A 95 13.51 -5.92 -2.25
CA GLY A 95 13.28 -6.36 -3.64
C GLY A 95 11.81 -6.56 -4.01
N GLN A 96 10.87 -6.30 -3.09
CA GLN A 96 9.43 -6.41 -3.36
C GLN A 96 8.82 -5.15 -3.98
N GLU A 97 9.57 -4.08 -4.08
CA GLU A 97 9.12 -2.81 -4.69
C GLU A 97 8.69 -2.95 -6.14
N GLU A 98 9.09 -4.02 -6.84
CA GLU A 98 8.70 -4.27 -8.23
C GLU A 98 7.37 -5.02 -8.40
N PHE A 99 6.84 -5.62 -7.34
CA PHE A 99 5.65 -6.47 -7.42
C PHE A 99 4.43 -5.75 -7.98
N PRO A 100 4.08 -4.51 -7.60
CA PRO A 100 2.95 -3.83 -8.20
C PRO A 100 3.07 -3.73 -9.72
N TYR A 101 4.26 -3.51 -10.27
CA TYR A 101 4.47 -3.43 -11.72
C TYR A 101 4.47 -4.80 -12.39
N LYS A 102 5.06 -5.80 -11.74
CA LYS A 102 5.03 -7.18 -12.21
C LYS A 102 3.58 -7.66 -12.38
N TYR A 103 2.77 -7.48 -11.34
CA TYR A 103 1.38 -7.94 -11.34
C TYR A 103 0.48 -7.06 -12.21
N ALA A 104 0.68 -5.74 -12.24
CA ALA A 104 -0.04 -4.84 -13.14
C ALA A 104 0.20 -5.22 -14.62
N ASN A 105 1.45 -5.51 -14.99
CA ASN A 105 1.80 -5.97 -16.35
C ASN A 105 1.14 -7.30 -16.71
N ASP A 106 0.79 -8.12 -15.73
CA ASP A 106 0.06 -9.38 -15.91
C ASP A 106 -1.48 -9.22 -15.80
N GLY A 107 -1.98 -7.99 -15.76
CA GLY A 107 -3.41 -7.68 -15.78
C GLY A 107 -4.09 -7.62 -14.42
N VAL A 108 -3.33 -7.61 -13.31
CA VAL A 108 -3.87 -7.43 -11.95
C VAL A 108 -4.12 -5.94 -11.68
N PRO A 109 -5.35 -5.53 -11.30
CA PRO A 109 -5.61 -4.15 -10.87
C PRO A 109 -4.86 -3.86 -9.56
N ALA A 110 -3.85 -3.00 -9.61
CA ALA A 110 -2.94 -2.72 -8.50
C ALA A 110 -3.29 -1.37 -7.83
N VAL A 111 -3.47 -1.40 -6.51
CA VAL A 111 -3.52 -0.21 -5.65
C VAL A 111 -2.19 -0.09 -4.93
N LEU A 112 -1.55 1.08 -5.03
CA LEU A 112 -0.28 1.36 -4.37
C LEU A 112 -0.53 1.79 -2.93
N SER A 113 -0.11 0.94 -2.01
CA SER A 113 -0.22 1.12 -0.56
C SER A 113 1.17 1.20 0.10
N ASN A 114 2.11 1.84 -0.58
CA ASN A 114 3.53 1.85 -0.26
C ASN A 114 3.82 2.21 1.19
N MET A 115 4.29 1.27 2.02
CA MET A 115 4.58 1.52 3.43
C MET A 115 5.51 2.72 3.64
N THR A 116 6.46 2.95 2.74
CA THR A 116 7.41 4.05 2.82
C THR A 116 6.82 5.44 2.51
N ASN A 117 5.59 5.51 1.99
CA ASN A 117 4.96 6.75 1.54
C ASN A 117 3.55 6.95 2.09
N THR A 118 2.77 5.88 2.27
CA THR A 118 1.34 5.96 2.52
C THR A 118 0.89 5.43 3.89
N TYR A 119 1.81 4.84 4.69
CA TYR A 119 1.51 4.42 6.06
C TYR A 119 1.55 5.64 6.97
N VAL A 120 0.38 6.26 7.18
CA VAL A 120 0.27 7.51 7.94
C VAL A 120 0.45 7.31 9.44
N ASP A 121 0.34 6.10 9.95
CA ASP A 121 0.62 5.73 11.35
C ASP A 121 2.13 5.67 11.68
N PHE A 122 3.00 5.67 10.67
CA PHE A 122 4.44 5.74 10.91
C PHE A 122 4.83 7.09 11.52
N ALA A 123 5.85 7.05 12.39
CA ALA A 123 6.40 8.24 13.02
C ALA A 123 6.89 9.25 11.95
N TYR A 124 6.72 10.53 12.24
CA TYR A 124 7.19 11.60 11.34
C TYR A 124 8.72 11.71 11.29
N THR A 125 9.35 11.47 12.42
CA THR A 125 10.81 11.67 12.58
C THR A 125 11.42 10.56 13.47
N PRO A 126 12.75 10.39 13.45
CA PRO A 126 13.44 9.44 14.31
C PRO A 126 13.55 9.88 15.78
N ASP A 127 12.87 10.96 16.19
CA ASP A 127 12.85 11.38 17.59
C ASP A 127 12.19 10.29 18.46
N LYS A 128 12.84 9.94 19.58
CA LYS A 128 12.34 8.91 20.49
C LYS A 128 11.02 9.25 21.18
N LEU A 129 10.65 10.54 21.20
CA LEU A 129 9.39 11.05 21.73
C LEU A 129 8.30 11.14 20.65
N GLU A 130 8.66 10.93 19.39
CA GLU A 130 7.70 10.93 18.29
C GLU A 130 6.82 9.67 18.37
N ARG A 131 5.55 9.85 18.08
CA ARG A 131 4.55 8.78 18.10
C ARG A 131 4.53 8.05 16.78
N GLY A 132 4.15 6.79 16.81
CA GLY A 132 4.00 5.95 15.64
C GLY A 132 5.03 4.82 15.57
N LEU A 133 4.79 3.91 14.64
CA LEU A 133 5.74 2.84 14.31
C LEU A 133 6.82 3.37 13.36
N SER A 134 7.92 2.63 13.24
CA SER A 134 9.04 3.01 12.37
C SER A 134 9.77 1.82 11.75
N TRP A 135 9.16 0.63 11.78
CA TRP A 135 9.78 -0.58 11.25
C TRP A 135 10.03 -0.50 9.73
N GLY A 136 9.16 0.20 8.98
CA GLY A 136 9.32 0.47 7.55
C GLY A 136 9.88 1.86 7.23
N GLY A 137 10.34 2.61 8.26
CA GLY A 137 10.89 3.96 8.15
C GLY A 137 10.02 5.04 8.78
N PHE A 138 10.21 6.27 8.31
CA PHE A 138 9.47 7.44 8.79
C PHE A 138 8.67 8.03 7.64
N VAL A 139 7.42 8.42 7.91
CA VAL A 139 6.55 9.03 6.90
C VAL A 139 6.12 10.41 7.38
N ASP A 140 6.55 11.42 6.64
CA ASP A 140 6.12 12.80 6.77
C ASP A 140 5.38 13.27 5.50
N GLU A 141 5.01 14.52 5.43
CA GLU A 141 4.31 15.12 4.29
C GLU A 141 5.16 15.08 3.00
N ARG A 142 6.48 15.23 3.14
CA ARG A 142 7.39 15.15 1.99
C ARG A 142 7.40 13.76 1.39
N ARG A 143 7.40 12.73 2.23
CA ARG A 143 7.39 11.35 1.78
C ARG A 143 6.08 10.97 1.11
N SER A 144 4.96 11.32 1.72
CA SER A 144 3.66 11.04 1.09
C SER A 144 3.51 11.79 -0.24
N PHE A 145 3.96 13.06 -0.29
CA PHE A 145 4.00 13.84 -1.54
C PHE A 145 4.95 13.26 -2.59
N SER A 146 6.03 12.58 -2.19
CA SER A 146 7.05 12.06 -3.12
C SER A 146 6.68 10.71 -3.77
N LEU A 147 5.52 10.14 -3.48
CA LEU A 147 5.03 8.93 -4.17
C LEU A 147 4.90 9.20 -5.68
N LEU A 148 5.43 8.31 -6.49
CA LEU A 148 5.33 8.32 -7.95
C LEU A 148 4.65 7.04 -8.42
N PRO A 149 3.33 7.04 -8.68
CA PRO A 149 2.60 5.83 -9.08
C PRO A 149 3.17 5.13 -10.31
N TYR A 150 3.74 5.87 -11.24
CA TYR A 150 4.31 5.33 -12.48
C TYR A 150 5.84 5.25 -12.50
N ASP A 151 6.48 5.62 -11.39
CA ASP A 151 7.93 5.48 -11.17
C ASP A 151 8.22 5.10 -9.71
N ILE A 152 7.73 3.92 -9.32
CA ILE A 152 7.74 3.45 -7.93
C ILE A 152 9.16 3.37 -7.35
N TYR A 153 10.15 3.08 -8.17
CA TYR A 153 11.54 2.97 -7.73
C TYR A 153 12.10 4.32 -7.26
N ARG A 154 11.65 5.43 -7.84
CA ARG A 154 12.00 6.77 -7.38
C ARG A 154 11.13 7.24 -6.22
N SER A 155 9.98 6.64 -5.98
CA SER A 155 9.18 6.85 -4.77
C SER A 155 9.92 6.38 -3.51
N VAL A 156 10.71 5.32 -3.62
CA VAL A 156 11.49 4.73 -2.51
C VAL A 156 12.84 5.43 -2.39
N ARG A 157 12.84 6.77 -2.27
CA ARG A 157 14.06 7.59 -2.16
C ARG A 157 14.76 7.48 -0.81
N TRP A 158 14.07 6.96 0.18
CA TRP A 158 14.60 6.76 1.53
C TRP A 158 14.53 5.29 1.91
N ASP A 159 15.55 4.80 2.58
CA ASP A 159 15.51 3.48 3.18
C ASP A 159 14.60 3.47 4.44
N ASP A 160 14.41 2.29 5.01
CA ASP A 160 13.67 2.04 6.25
C ASP A 160 14.19 2.86 7.44
N ARG A 161 15.48 3.24 7.42
CA ARG A 161 16.14 4.07 8.44
C ARG A 161 16.05 5.58 8.19
N GLY A 162 15.34 5.99 7.15
CA GLY A 162 15.19 7.39 6.82
C GLY A 162 16.39 8.01 6.09
N ARG A 163 17.34 7.21 5.62
CA ARG A 163 18.47 7.69 4.82
C ARG A 163 18.07 7.77 3.37
N MET A 164 18.53 8.82 2.70
CA MET A 164 18.30 8.97 1.26
C MET A 164 19.02 7.87 0.48
N ARG A 165 18.31 7.17 -0.37
CA ARG A 165 18.87 6.22 -1.32
C ARG A 165 19.37 6.93 -2.56
N ASP A 166 20.50 6.50 -3.10
CA ASP A 166 20.90 6.88 -4.46
C ASP A 166 20.05 6.11 -5.46
N ILE A 167 19.26 6.86 -6.24
CA ILE A 167 18.39 6.33 -7.29
C ILE A 167 18.85 6.72 -8.69
N SER A 168 20.08 7.27 -8.82
CA SER A 168 20.69 7.63 -10.11
C SER A 168 20.83 6.42 -11.03
N ALA A 169 21.02 5.24 -10.42
CA ALA A 169 21.03 3.96 -11.13
C ALA A 169 19.89 3.09 -10.58
N LEU A 170 18.83 2.90 -11.35
CA LEU A 170 17.89 1.84 -11.06
C LEU A 170 18.62 0.49 -11.13
N PRO A 171 18.40 -0.44 -10.19
CA PRO A 171 19.05 -1.74 -10.25
C PRO A 171 18.76 -2.42 -11.60
N GLU A 172 19.80 -2.98 -12.19
CA GLU A 172 19.66 -3.75 -13.43
C GLU A 172 18.63 -4.86 -13.27
N GLY A 173 17.80 -5.07 -14.29
CA GLY A 173 16.78 -6.11 -14.28
C GLY A 173 15.48 -5.78 -13.55
N LYS A 174 15.26 -4.53 -13.08
CA LYS A 174 13.98 -4.13 -12.50
C LYS A 174 12.84 -4.15 -13.52
N VAL A 175 11.67 -4.55 -13.04
CA VAL A 175 10.45 -4.64 -13.86
C VAL A 175 9.98 -3.25 -14.27
N GLU A 176 9.93 -3.00 -15.57
CA GLU A 176 9.36 -1.77 -16.13
C GLU A 176 7.82 -1.85 -16.15
N LEU A 177 7.14 -0.75 -15.78
CA LEU A 177 5.69 -0.64 -15.89
C LEU A 177 5.27 -0.48 -17.36
N LYS A 178 4.56 -1.47 -17.88
CA LYS A 178 4.02 -1.49 -19.26
C LYS A 178 2.52 -1.22 -19.30
N ALA A 179 1.78 -1.68 -18.29
CA ALA A 179 0.33 -1.59 -18.19
C ALA A 179 -0.07 -0.54 -17.12
N LYS A 180 0.13 0.74 -17.44
CA LYS A 180 -0.20 1.86 -16.53
C LYS A 180 -1.67 1.89 -16.13
N GLU A 181 -2.55 1.45 -17.01
CA GLU A 181 -3.99 1.36 -16.79
C GLU A 181 -4.38 0.41 -15.66
N ASN A 182 -3.52 -0.52 -15.32
CA ASN A 182 -3.73 -1.45 -14.21
C ASN A 182 -3.22 -0.89 -12.86
N ILE A 183 -2.59 0.27 -12.82
CA ILE A 183 -2.38 1.02 -11.58
C ILE A 183 -3.66 1.81 -11.33
N VAL A 184 -4.59 1.24 -10.55
CA VAL A 184 -5.96 1.75 -10.41
C VAL A 184 -6.14 2.74 -9.26
N GLY A 185 -5.13 2.92 -8.42
CA GLY A 185 -5.19 3.90 -7.34
C GLY A 185 -4.01 3.87 -6.40
N VAL A 186 -4.08 4.79 -5.43
CA VAL A 186 -3.21 4.86 -4.26
C VAL A 186 -4.06 4.85 -3.01
N GLN A 187 -3.55 4.30 -1.90
CA GLN A 187 -4.29 4.20 -0.65
C GLN A 187 -3.38 4.51 0.55
N ALA A 188 -3.86 5.37 1.46
CA ALA A 188 -3.23 5.58 2.76
C ALA A 188 -3.72 4.52 3.75
N GLN A 189 -2.81 4.04 4.61
CA GLN A 189 -3.11 3.12 5.71
C GLN A 189 -2.90 3.82 7.05
N LEU A 190 -3.80 3.55 7.99
CA LEU A 190 -3.66 3.87 9.40
C LEU A 190 -3.82 2.60 10.21
N TRP A 191 -2.70 2.03 10.65
CA TRP A 191 -2.70 0.90 11.59
C TRP A 191 -2.83 1.43 13.02
N THR A 192 -3.42 0.65 13.91
CA THR A 192 -3.91 1.19 15.18
C THR A 192 -3.16 0.73 16.42
N GLU A 193 -2.04 0.05 16.29
CA GLU A 193 -1.26 -0.52 17.38
C GLU A 193 -0.84 0.53 18.42
N THR A 194 -0.53 1.74 17.95
CA THR A 194 -0.10 2.86 18.82
C THR A 194 -1.20 3.91 19.05
N VAL A 195 -2.39 3.73 18.46
CA VAL A 195 -3.51 4.64 18.65
C VAL A 195 -4.12 4.49 20.05
N ARG A 196 -4.30 5.62 20.77
CA ARG A 196 -4.86 5.67 22.12
C ARG A 196 -6.07 6.61 22.24
N SER A 197 -6.28 7.48 21.25
CA SER A 197 -7.38 8.45 21.23
C SER A 197 -7.65 8.90 19.81
N PHE A 198 -8.76 9.59 19.59
CA PHE A 198 -9.07 10.23 18.31
C PHE A 198 -8.03 11.30 17.94
N ASP A 199 -7.48 12.00 18.92
CA ASP A 199 -6.39 12.97 18.70
C ASP A 199 -5.13 12.31 18.13
N HIS A 200 -4.85 11.04 18.49
CA HIS A 200 -3.76 10.29 17.86
C HIS A 200 -4.07 9.97 16.40
N VAL A 201 -5.30 9.57 16.10
CA VAL A 201 -5.72 9.32 14.71
C VAL A 201 -5.48 10.56 13.86
N THR A 202 -6.01 11.70 14.28
CA THR A 202 -5.92 12.94 13.52
C THR A 202 -4.48 13.45 13.42
N TYR A 203 -3.66 13.30 14.47
CA TYR A 203 -2.24 13.62 14.45
C TYR A 203 -1.46 12.77 13.44
N TYR A 204 -1.76 11.49 13.33
CA TYR A 204 -1.11 10.60 12.37
C TYR A 204 -1.53 10.91 10.93
N VAL A 205 -2.81 11.13 10.72
CA VAL A 205 -3.38 11.34 9.39
C VAL A 205 -3.00 12.71 8.82
N PHE A 206 -3.12 13.78 9.64
CA PHE A 206 -2.97 15.14 9.14
C PHE A 206 -1.61 15.77 9.54
N PRO A 207 -0.91 16.38 8.55
CA PRO A 207 -1.31 16.59 7.16
C PRO A 207 -0.77 15.55 6.16
N LYS A 208 -0.18 14.42 6.57
CA LYS A 208 0.43 13.42 5.66
C LYS A 208 -0.50 12.99 4.53
N VAL A 209 -1.79 12.78 4.83
CA VAL A 209 -2.77 12.31 3.85
C VAL A 209 -2.95 13.27 2.68
N CYS A 210 -2.68 14.57 2.88
CA CYS A 210 -2.73 15.55 1.80
C CYS A 210 -1.74 15.21 0.67
N GLY A 211 -0.55 14.71 1.02
CA GLY A 211 0.42 14.24 0.04
C GLY A 211 -0.07 13.03 -0.76
N VAL A 212 -0.76 12.10 -0.10
CA VAL A 212 -1.38 10.95 -0.77
C VAL A 212 -2.48 11.41 -1.72
N PHE A 213 -3.35 12.34 -1.30
CA PHE A 213 -4.41 12.89 -2.15
C PHE A 213 -3.85 13.64 -3.36
N GLU A 214 -2.79 14.42 -3.15
CA GLU A 214 -2.11 15.10 -4.26
C GLU A 214 -1.58 14.10 -5.29
N ARG A 215 -1.05 12.96 -4.87
CA ARG A 215 -0.58 11.91 -5.78
C ARG A 215 -1.72 11.11 -6.43
N ALA A 216 -2.82 10.92 -5.72
CA ALA A 216 -4.02 10.33 -6.30
C ALA A 216 -4.62 11.21 -7.42
N TRP A 217 -4.58 12.53 -7.22
CA TRP A 217 -5.10 13.50 -8.19
C TRP A 217 -4.15 13.74 -9.37
N ASN A 218 -2.85 13.77 -9.10
CA ASN A 218 -1.78 14.06 -10.06
C ASN A 218 -0.72 12.95 -10.03
N ALA A 219 -1.01 11.84 -10.70
CA ALA A 219 -0.16 10.66 -10.72
C ALA A 219 1.15 10.85 -11.50
N SER A 220 1.21 11.80 -12.45
CA SER A 220 2.39 12.13 -13.26
C SER A 220 2.80 13.60 -13.06
N PRO A 221 3.45 13.94 -11.95
CA PRO A 221 3.87 15.30 -11.68
C PRO A 221 5.00 15.75 -12.60
N VAL A 222 5.19 17.06 -12.77
CA VAL A 222 6.23 17.65 -13.63
C VAL A 222 7.66 17.23 -13.25
N TRP A 223 7.87 16.80 -12.01
CA TRP A 223 9.15 16.32 -11.50
C TRP A 223 9.29 14.78 -11.57
N GLU A 224 8.34 14.09 -12.21
CA GLU A 224 8.48 12.65 -12.52
C GLU A 224 9.74 12.42 -13.35
N GLY A 225 10.49 11.38 -13.02
CA GLY A 225 11.77 11.11 -13.69
C GLY A 225 12.99 11.82 -13.11
N THR A 226 12.83 12.72 -12.12
CA THR A 226 13.98 13.30 -11.43
C THR A 226 14.73 12.23 -10.64
N VAL A 227 16.05 12.28 -10.67
CA VAL A 227 16.91 11.27 -10.01
C VAL A 227 17.40 11.71 -8.63
N LYS A 228 17.31 13.01 -8.30
CA LYS A 228 17.81 13.57 -7.04
C LYS A 228 16.66 14.07 -6.16
N ALA A 229 16.78 13.86 -4.87
CA ALA A 229 15.78 14.32 -3.90
C ALA A 229 15.78 15.85 -3.72
N ASP A 230 16.86 16.53 -4.10
CA ASP A 230 17.04 17.98 -4.10
C ASP A 230 16.89 18.60 -5.49
N ASP A 231 16.32 17.87 -6.43
CA ASP A 231 16.03 18.38 -7.78
C ASP A 231 15.17 19.66 -7.71
N PRO A 232 15.55 20.72 -8.42
CA PRO A 232 14.87 22.02 -8.35
C PRO A 232 13.37 21.94 -8.70
N ALA A 233 12.97 21.10 -9.65
CA ALA A 233 11.56 20.94 -10.02
C ALA A 233 10.76 20.26 -8.89
N PHE A 234 11.34 19.23 -8.26
CA PHE A 234 10.73 18.59 -7.08
C PHE A 234 10.64 19.57 -5.92
N MET A 235 11.72 20.29 -5.60
CA MET A 235 11.75 21.24 -4.48
C MET A 235 10.74 22.36 -4.67
N SER A 236 10.64 22.93 -5.88
CA SER A 236 9.65 23.97 -6.19
C SER A 236 8.20 23.46 -6.05
N ALA A 237 7.93 22.25 -6.52
CA ALA A 237 6.61 21.62 -6.37
C ALA A 237 6.30 21.33 -4.91
N LEU A 238 7.27 20.86 -4.13
CA LEU A 238 7.13 20.62 -2.69
C LEU A 238 6.86 21.91 -1.92
N ASP A 239 7.55 23.00 -2.24
CA ASP A 239 7.32 24.31 -1.61
C ASP A 239 5.91 24.85 -1.91
N THR A 240 5.45 24.67 -3.15
CA THR A 240 4.08 25.03 -3.55
C THR A 240 3.07 24.18 -2.77
N TYR A 241 3.27 22.87 -2.70
CA TYR A 241 2.42 21.95 -1.92
C TYR A 241 2.37 22.37 -0.45
N TYR A 242 3.51 22.61 0.19
CA TYR A 242 3.55 23.07 1.57
C TYR A 242 2.84 24.40 1.79
N SER A 243 3.04 25.37 0.90
CA SER A 243 2.36 26.65 0.98
C SER A 243 0.84 26.49 0.92
N THR A 244 0.36 25.58 0.08
CA THR A 244 -1.07 25.25 -0.04
C THR A 244 -1.59 24.61 1.26
N VAL A 245 -0.90 23.59 1.79
CA VAL A 245 -1.30 22.92 3.03
C VAL A 245 -1.35 23.92 4.20
N VAL A 246 -0.34 24.76 4.33
CA VAL A 246 -0.27 25.77 5.42
C VAL A 246 -1.34 26.84 5.28
N SER A 247 -1.64 27.31 4.06
CA SER A 247 -2.58 28.41 3.85
C SER A 247 -4.06 27.99 3.76
N HIS A 248 -4.34 26.75 3.44
CA HIS A 248 -5.72 26.27 3.26
C HIS A 248 -6.10 25.15 4.22
N GLU A 249 -5.30 24.08 4.32
CA GLU A 249 -5.67 22.93 5.11
C GLU A 249 -5.51 23.15 6.62
N MET A 250 -4.39 23.72 7.06
CA MET A 250 -4.15 23.94 8.48
C MET A 250 -5.18 24.87 9.12
N PRO A 251 -5.55 26.04 8.52
CA PRO A 251 -6.63 26.86 9.06
C PRO A 251 -7.99 26.14 9.11
N TYR A 252 -8.25 25.26 8.15
CA TYR A 252 -9.45 24.43 8.19
C TYR A 252 -9.40 23.43 9.36
N TYR A 253 -8.28 22.76 9.59
CA TYR A 253 -8.13 21.86 10.74
C TYR A 253 -8.31 22.60 12.07
N GLU A 254 -7.75 23.80 12.19
CA GLU A 254 -7.93 24.66 13.37
C GLU A 254 -9.41 25.03 13.59
N SER A 255 -10.11 25.44 12.52
CA SER A 255 -11.53 25.78 12.59
C SER A 255 -12.42 24.62 13.04
N MET A 256 -12.01 23.39 12.70
CA MET A 256 -12.70 22.15 13.05
C MET A 256 -12.20 21.52 14.35
N GLN A 257 -11.26 22.17 15.04
CA GLN A 257 -10.61 21.66 16.26
C GLN A 257 -9.97 20.26 16.05
N ILE A 258 -9.47 20.00 14.85
CA ILE A 258 -8.76 18.77 14.52
C ILE A 258 -7.32 18.92 15.03
N ASN A 259 -6.88 17.97 15.86
CA ASN A 259 -5.48 17.87 16.23
C ASN A 259 -4.66 17.38 15.04
N TYR A 260 -3.61 18.10 14.67
CA TYR A 260 -2.72 17.76 13.59
C TYR A 260 -1.28 18.06 13.96
N ARG A 261 -0.34 17.48 13.23
CA ARG A 261 1.06 17.82 13.43
C ARG A 261 1.36 19.21 12.84
N SER A 262 1.57 20.19 13.71
CA SER A 262 2.07 21.50 13.28
C SER A 262 3.55 21.41 12.88
N ARG A 263 3.94 22.08 11.82
CA ARG A 263 5.36 22.33 11.51
C ARG A 263 5.89 23.35 12.50
N LYS A 264 6.90 23.00 13.25
CA LYS A 264 7.69 23.94 14.04
C LYS A 264 8.82 24.50 13.19
#